data_caca2f6ddd63d4a6472b4b18032deb15
#
_entry.id   caca2f6ddd63d4a6472b4b18032deb15
#
_cell.length_a   1.000
_cell.length_b   1.000
_cell.length_c   1.000
_cell.angle_alpha   90.00
_cell.angle_beta   90.00
_cell.angle_gamma   90.00
#
_symmetry.space_group_name_H-M   'P 1'
#
loop_
_entity.id
_entity.type
_entity.pdbx_description
1 polymer ?
#
loop_
_entity_poly.entity_id
_entity_poly.type
_entity_poly.pdbx_seq_one_letter_code
_entity_poly.pdbx_strand_id
1 'polypeptide(L)'
;FKKNKYIIIRKAISKDLATFIANYFVMKKQVYDTCRQTRYISPFENLLGYYEGKDEQMPNTYSSYSDIAMETLMLKCQPIMEKTTKLKLYPAYTYARIYKKGDILKRHKDRFSCEISTTMNLGGDDWPIYLEPSGKEGMKGIKVDLKPGDMLVYRGCELEHWREKFKGKECIQVFLHYNNRKTKGAKDNMFDKRLHLGLPSWFKR
;
A
#
# COMPACT_ATOMS: atom_id res chain seq x y z
N PHE A 1 -15.73 -8.61 8.66
CA PHE A 1 -15.43 -7.32 8.06
C PHE A 1 -16.58 -6.32 8.23
N LYS A 2 -17.85 -6.72 7.99
CA LYS A 2 -19.02 -5.84 8.12
C LYS A 2 -19.12 -5.20 9.52
N LYS A 3 -18.94 -5.96 10.59
CA LYS A 3 -19.04 -5.50 11.99
C LYS A 3 -17.79 -4.70 12.42
N ASN A 4 -16.61 -5.28 12.21
CA ASN A 4 -15.35 -4.74 12.75
C ASN A 4 -14.66 -3.75 11.80
N LYS A 5 -15.14 -3.62 10.54
CA LYS A 5 -14.58 -2.76 9.50
C LYS A 5 -13.14 -3.10 9.07
N TYR A 6 -12.51 -4.07 9.67
CA TYR A 6 -11.20 -4.61 9.30
C TYR A 6 -11.16 -6.13 9.44
N ILE A 7 -10.15 -6.75 8.85
CA ILE A 7 -9.83 -8.17 9.01
C ILE A 7 -8.35 -8.41 8.70
N ILE A 8 -7.73 -9.34 9.40
CA ILE A 8 -6.36 -9.78 9.15
C ILE A 8 -6.42 -11.12 8.40
N ILE A 9 -5.82 -11.17 7.22
CA ILE A 9 -5.69 -12.39 6.43
C ILE A 9 -4.25 -12.87 6.59
N ARG A 10 -4.07 -13.92 7.38
CA ARG A 10 -2.76 -14.54 7.55
C ARG A 10 -2.41 -15.34 6.30
N LYS A 11 -1.16 -15.24 5.86
CA LYS A 11 -0.67 -15.92 4.63
C LYS A 11 -1.58 -15.65 3.43
N ALA A 12 -1.96 -14.38 3.22
CA ALA A 12 -2.72 -13.96 2.03
C ALA A 12 -1.98 -14.32 0.74
N ILE A 13 -0.64 -14.31 0.80
CA ILE A 13 0.27 -14.92 -0.17
C ILE A 13 1.31 -15.76 0.58
N SER A 14 2.00 -16.66 -0.13
CA SER A 14 3.11 -17.43 0.45
C SER A 14 4.27 -16.51 0.83
N LYS A 15 5.08 -16.93 1.80
CA LYS A 15 6.31 -16.22 2.19
C LYS A 15 7.26 -16.11 1.00
N ASP A 16 7.36 -17.14 0.17
CA ASP A 16 8.25 -17.15 -1.00
C ASP A 16 7.84 -16.11 -2.03
N LEU A 17 6.52 -15.97 -2.30
CA LEU A 17 6.02 -14.92 -3.18
C LEU A 17 6.24 -13.53 -2.57
N ALA A 18 6.03 -13.35 -1.26
CA ALA A 18 6.33 -12.09 -0.58
C ALA A 18 7.81 -11.72 -0.72
N THR A 19 8.71 -12.68 -0.47
CA THR A 19 10.16 -12.51 -0.61
C THR A 19 10.54 -12.19 -2.06
N PHE A 20 9.97 -12.89 -3.04
CA PHE A 20 10.22 -12.62 -4.46
C PHE A 20 9.87 -11.17 -4.83
N ILE A 21 8.69 -10.70 -4.40
CA ILE A 21 8.23 -9.33 -4.68
C ILE A 21 9.07 -8.31 -3.91
N ALA A 22 9.48 -8.60 -2.67
CA ALA A 22 10.39 -7.74 -1.91
C ALA A 22 11.72 -7.57 -2.63
N ASN A 23 12.34 -8.68 -3.08
CA ASN A 23 13.60 -8.66 -3.84
C ASN A 23 13.47 -7.90 -5.17
N TYR A 24 12.36 -8.11 -5.89
CA TYR A 24 12.05 -7.32 -7.08
C TYR A 24 12.05 -5.82 -6.77
N PHE A 25 11.39 -5.42 -5.69
CA PHE A 25 11.24 -4.00 -5.35
C PHE A 25 12.54 -3.37 -4.86
N VAL A 26 13.37 -4.11 -4.12
CA VAL A 26 14.72 -3.70 -3.76
C VAL A 26 15.61 -3.55 -5.00
N MET A 27 15.56 -4.50 -5.92
CA MET A 27 16.32 -4.42 -7.19
C MET A 27 15.85 -3.22 -8.03
N LYS A 28 14.54 -2.99 -8.12
CA LYS A 28 13.99 -1.82 -8.81
C LYS A 28 14.52 -0.50 -8.23
N LYS A 29 14.60 -0.41 -6.89
CA LYS A 29 15.21 0.73 -6.20
C LYS A 29 16.69 0.90 -6.59
N GLN A 30 17.48 -0.17 -6.59
CA GLN A 30 18.89 -0.12 -6.97
C GLN A 30 19.07 0.38 -8.42
N VAL A 31 18.25 -0.10 -9.36
CA VAL A 31 18.23 0.37 -10.75
C VAL A 31 17.90 1.86 -10.81
N TYR A 32 16.85 2.28 -10.11
CA TYR A 32 16.47 3.69 -10.02
C TYR A 32 17.62 4.55 -9.48
N ASP A 33 18.23 4.15 -8.37
CA ASP A 33 19.33 4.90 -7.73
C ASP A 33 20.52 5.06 -8.70
N THR A 34 20.90 3.98 -9.39
CA THR A 34 21.98 4.01 -10.38
C THR A 34 21.65 4.93 -11.54
N CYS A 35 20.46 4.79 -12.14
CA CYS A 35 20.04 5.62 -13.27
C CYS A 35 19.96 7.11 -12.89
N ARG A 36 19.57 7.41 -11.66
CA ARG A 36 19.53 8.79 -11.15
C ARG A 36 20.93 9.36 -10.93
N GLN A 37 21.84 8.59 -10.30
CA GLN A 37 23.22 9.00 -10.03
C GLN A 37 23.99 9.24 -11.32
N THR A 38 23.78 8.40 -12.33
CA THR A 38 24.43 8.50 -13.64
C THR A 38 23.73 9.47 -14.61
N ARG A 39 22.63 10.09 -14.17
CA ARG A 39 21.80 10.99 -15.01
C ARG A 39 21.24 10.30 -16.26
N TYR A 40 21.07 9.00 -16.22
CA TYR A 40 20.54 8.22 -17.33
C TYR A 40 19.03 8.43 -17.52
N ILE A 41 18.30 8.74 -16.43
CA ILE A 41 16.88 9.07 -16.46
C ILE A 41 16.61 10.50 -16.01
N SER A 42 15.53 11.08 -16.53
CA SER A 42 15.08 12.41 -16.12
C SER A 42 14.76 12.47 -14.61
N PRO A 43 15.01 13.62 -13.94
CA PRO A 43 14.53 13.85 -12.58
C PRO A 43 13.01 13.68 -12.39
N PHE A 44 12.26 13.82 -13.47
CA PHE A 44 10.79 13.71 -13.48
C PHE A 44 10.29 12.30 -13.83
N GLU A 45 11.22 11.36 -14.15
CA GLU A 45 10.88 9.98 -14.40
C GLU A 45 10.48 9.30 -13.09
N ASN A 46 9.31 8.64 -13.05
CA ASN A 46 8.82 7.98 -11.87
C ASN A 46 8.22 6.57 -12.13
N LEU A 47 8.35 6.04 -13.34
CA LEU A 47 7.97 4.65 -13.63
C LEU A 47 8.84 3.65 -12.85
N LEU A 48 10.11 3.99 -12.64
CA LEU A 48 10.99 3.20 -11.80
C LEU A 48 10.82 3.46 -10.29
N GLY A 49 9.92 4.35 -9.90
CA GLY A 49 9.74 4.80 -8.53
C GLY A 49 10.33 6.19 -8.30
N TYR A 50 10.29 6.65 -7.06
CA TYR A 50 10.74 8.00 -6.71
C TYR A 50 11.00 8.14 -5.20
N TYR A 51 11.70 9.21 -4.84
CA TYR A 51 11.85 9.67 -3.46
C TYR A 51 10.99 10.93 -3.25
N GLU A 52 10.14 10.89 -2.25
CA GLU A 52 9.22 11.99 -1.94
C GLU A 52 9.90 12.97 -0.99
N GLY A 53 10.65 13.92 -1.56
CA GLY A 53 11.49 14.85 -0.80
C GLY A 53 10.73 15.84 0.11
N LYS A 54 9.41 16.03 -0.11
CA LYS A 54 8.55 16.91 0.68
C LYS A 54 7.72 16.20 1.75
N ASP A 55 7.80 14.89 1.86
CA ASP A 55 7.11 14.14 2.91
C ASP A 55 7.90 14.24 4.22
N GLU A 56 7.49 15.14 5.10
CA GLU A 56 8.13 15.34 6.42
C GLU A 56 8.03 14.10 7.33
N GLN A 57 7.08 13.21 7.08
CA GLN A 57 6.89 11.99 7.88
C GLN A 57 7.87 10.89 7.46
N MET A 58 8.16 10.84 6.16
CA MET A 58 8.98 9.80 5.52
C MET A 58 9.94 10.43 4.50
N PRO A 59 10.80 11.37 4.94
CA PRO A 59 11.68 12.09 4.03
C PRO A 59 12.61 11.12 3.30
N ASN A 60 12.69 11.25 1.99
CA ASN A 60 13.55 10.41 1.14
C ASN A 60 13.28 8.90 1.31
N THR A 61 12.03 8.51 1.47
CA THR A 61 11.61 7.11 1.47
C THR A 61 11.24 6.68 0.05
N TYR A 62 11.88 5.62 -0.46
CA TYR A 62 11.63 5.13 -1.81
C TYR A 62 10.23 4.57 -1.94
N SER A 63 9.53 5.03 -2.96
CA SER A 63 8.12 4.73 -3.22
C SER A 63 7.88 4.42 -4.69
N SER A 64 6.83 3.66 -4.97
CA SER A 64 6.34 3.42 -6.33
C SER A 64 4.81 3.39 -6.33
N TYR A 65 4.23 4.22 -7.18
CA TYR A 65 2.80 4.22 -7.46
C TYR A 65 2.52 3.36 -8.70
N SER A 66 1.49 2.51 -8.62
CA SER A 66 1.02 1.71 -9.77
C SER A 66 2.07 0.84 -10.46
N ASP A 67 3.00 0.32 -9.69
CA ASP A 67 3.97 -0.64 -10.18
C ASP A 67 3.28 -1.86 -10.79
N ILE A 68 3.70 -2.30 -11.99
CA ILE A 68 3.05 -3.37 -12.74
C ILE A 68 3.03 -4.68 -11.96
N ALA A 69 4.13 -5.04 -11.28
CA ALA A 69 4.19 -6.27 -10.48
C ALA A 69 3.27 -6.17 -9.25
N MET A 70 3.21 -5.00 -8.61
CA MET A 70 2.32 -4.76 -7.47
C MET A 70 0.84 -4.78 -7.89
N GLU A 71 0.49 -4.21 -9.05
CA GLU A 71 -0.88 -4.26 -9.57
C GLU A 71 -1.26 -5.66 -10.06
N THR A 72 -0.32 -6.45 -10.55
CA THR A 72 -0.53 -7.88 -10.80
C THR A 72 -0.80 -8.64 -9.49
N LEU A 73 -0.07 -8.32 -8.41
CA LEU A 73 -0.35 -8.85 -7.09
C LEU A 73 -1.73 -8.44 -6.58
N MET A 74 -2.15 -7.19 -6.84
CA MET A 74 -3.49 -6.69 -6.48
C MET A 74 -4.58 -7.53 -7.13
N LEU A 75 -4.47 -7.84 -8.42
CA LEU A 75 -5.41 -8.71 -9.13
C LEU A 75 -5.41 -10.14 -8.55
N LYS A 76 -4.24 -10.69 -8.22
CA LYS A 76 -4.12 -11.99 -7.55
C LYS A 76 -4.80 -12.02 -6.19
N CYS A 77 -4.73 -10.95 -5.42
CA CYS A 77 -5.32 -10.86 -4.08
C CYS A 77 -6.82 -10.53 -4.09
N GLN A 78 -7.36 -9.97 -5.17
CA GLN A 78 -8.76 -9.55 -5.23
C GLN A 78 -9.76 -10.69 -4.90
N PRO A 79 -9.64 -11.93 -5.41
CA PRO A 79 -10.58 -13.00 -5.07
C PRO A 79 -10.62 -13.33 -3.57
N ILE A 80 -9.46 -13.36 -2.90
CA ILE A 80 -9.42 -13.62 -1.45
C ILE A 80 -10.02 -12.45 -0.67
N MET A 81 -9.79 -11.21 -1.11
CA MET A 81 -10.41 -10.03 -0.51
C MET A 81 -11.93 -10.05 -0.65
N GLU A 82 -12.45 -10.30 -1.87
CA GLU A 82 -13.90 -10.40 -2.10
C GLU A 82 -14.55 -11.52 -1.27
N LYS A 83 -13.91 -12.69 -1.22
CA LYS A 83 -14.37 -13.82 -0.40
C LYS A 83 -14.42 -13.47 1.08
N THR A 84 -13.39 -12.80 1.58
CA THR A 84 -13.23 -12.51 3.01
C THR A 84 -14.08 -11.35 3.49
N THR A 85 -14.16 -10.28 2.70
CA THR A 85 -14.95 -9.08 3.04
C THR A 85 -16.43 -9.23 2.71
N LYS A 86 -16.79 -10.17 1.83
CA LYS A 86 -18.13 -10.32 1.20
C LYS A 86 -18.54 -9.09 0.37
N LEU A 87 -17.56 -8.38 -0.15
CA LEU A 87 -17.76 -7.25 -1.07
C LEU A 87 -17.39 -7.67 -2.50
N LYS A 88 -17.94 -6.95 -3.48
CA LYS A 88 -17.45 -6.94 -4.85
C LYS A 88 -16.64 -5.67 -5.08
N LEU A 89 -15.45 -5.79 -5.62
CA LEU A 89 -14.45 -4.73 -5.62
C LEU A 89 -14.09 -4.28 -7.04
N TYR A 90 -13.86 -2.98 -7.20
CA TYR A 90 -13.12 -2.40 -8.32
C TYR A 90 -11.70 -2.10 -7.87
N PRO A 91 -10.67 -2.58 -8.56
CA PRO A 91 -9.28 -2.20 -8.26
C PRO A 91 -9.07 -0.72 -8.56
N ALA A 92 -8.37 -0.02 -7.67
CA ALA A 92 -8.03 1.39 -7.85
C ALA A 92 -6.54 1.54 -8.22
N TYR A 93 -5.63 1.34 -7.28
CA TYR A 93 -4.19 1.43 -7.52
C TYR A 93 -3.41 0.71 -6.43
N THR A 94 -2.12 0.56 -6.66
CA THR A 94 -1.17 0.10 -5.64
C THR A 94 -0.19 1.19 -5.28
N TYR A 95 0.29 1.12 -4.06
CA TYR A 95 1.40 1.93 -3.58
C TYR A 95 2.38 1.04 -2.82
N ALA A 96 3.66 1.15 -3.10
CA ALA A 96 4.68 0.36 -2.43
C ALA A 96 5.77 1.27 -1.87
N ARG A 97 6.32 0.92 -0.70
CA ARG A 97 7.38 1.68 -0.02
C ARG A 97 8.42 0.77 0.60
N ILE A 98 9.67 1.23 0.55
CA ILE A 98 10.78 0.69 1.34
C ILE A 98 11.06 1.69 2.46
N TYR A 99 10.47 1.43 3.61
CA TYR A 99 10.64 2.28 4.79
C TYR A 99 11.99 2.07 5.44
N LYS A 100 12.52 3.12 6.06
CA LYS A 100 13.81 3.15 6.73
C LYS A 100 13.67 3.66 8.16
N LYS A 101 14.70 3.46 8.96
CA LYS A 101 14.76 3.93 10.34
C LYS A 101 14.39 5.41 10.45
N GLY A 102 13.47 5.70 11.34
CA GLY A 102 12.99 7.05 11.60
C GLY A 102 11.68 7.42 10.92
N ASP A 103 11.26 6.69 9.88
CA ASP A 103 9.98 6.92 9.21
C ASP A 103 8.79 6.79 10.18
N ILE A 104 7.77 7.60 9.96
CA ILE A 104 6.54 7.64 10.75
C ILE A 104 5.37 7.65 9.77
N LEU A 105 4.28 6.98 10.08
CA LEU A 105 3.01 7.19 9.41
C LEU A 105 2.07 7.87 10.40
N LYS A 106 1.87 9.17 10.26
CA LYS A 106 0.96 9.92 11.14
C LYS A 106 -0.46 9.37 11.06
N ARG A 107 -1.20 9.52 12.13
CA ARG A 107 -2.60 9.10 12.25
C ARG A 107 -3.45 9.84 11.22
N HIS A 108 -4.19 9.09 10.40
CA HIS A 108 -5.00 9.64 9.32
C HIS A 108 -6.09 8.67 8.88
N LYS A 109 -7.01 9.16 8.08
CA LYS A 109 -7.94 8.38 7.25
C LYS A 109 -7.56 8.54 5.79
N ASP A 110 -7.87 7.54 5.00
CA ASP A 110 -7.55 7.50 3.58
C ASP A 110 -8.52 8.34 2.73
N ARG A 111 -8.08 8.63 1.51
CA ARG A 111 -8.92 9.22 0.45
C ARG A 111 -9.85 8.18 -0.19
N PHE A 112 -10.82 8.63 -0.98
CA PHE A 112 -11.86 7.78 -1.60
C PHE A 112 -11.31 6.58 -2.39
N SER A 113 -10.23 6.72 -3.15
CA SER A 113 -9.61 5.61 -3.90
C SER A 113 -9.08 4.49 -3.00
N CYS A 114 -9.00 4.74 -1.70
CA CYS A 114 -8.54 3.81 -0.67
C CYS A 114 -9.70 3.38 0.27
N GLU A 115 -10.93 3.35 -0.23
CA GLU A 115 -12.12 2.97 0.55
C GLU A 115 -11.96 1.61 1.22
N ILE A 116 -11.50 0.64 0.46
CA ILE A 116 -11.12 -0.69 0.96
C ILE A 116 -9.62 -0.82 0.75
N SER A 117 -8.89 -0.53 1.79
CA SER A 117 -7.43 -0.51 1.80
C SER A 117 -6.85 -1.79 2.33
N THR A 118 -5.63 -2.08 1.90
CA THR A 118 -4.81 -3.11 2.53
C THR A 118 -3.42 -2.56 2.84
N THR A 119 -2.78 -3.16 3.84
CA THR A 119 -1.32 -3.14 3.98
C THR A 119 -0.84 -4.58 4.07
N MET A 120 0.14 -4.93 3.25
CA MET A 120 0.76 -6.25 3.22
C MET A 120 2.24 -6.12 3.47
N ASN A 121 2.74 -6.89 4.43
CA ASN A 121 4.18 -6.99 4.67
C ASN A 121 4.80 -7.90 3.61
N LEU A 122 5.82 -7.41 2.91
CA LEU A 122 6.60 -8.18 1.95
C LEU A 122 7.93 -8.67 2.53
N GLY A 123 8.50 -7.95 3.52
CA GLY A 123 9.76 -8.30 4.14
C GLY A 123 10.39 -7.18 4.96
N GLY A 124 11.61 -7.44 5.44
CA GLY A 124 12.33 -6.54 6.33
C GLY A 124 11.95 -6.70 7.79
N ASP A 125 12.27 -5.69 8.60
CA ASP A 125 12.02 -5.69 10.03
C ASP A 125 10.54 -5.47 10.36
N ASP A 126 10.10 -6.01 11.49
CA ASP A 126 8.73 -5.86 11.96
C ASP A 126 8.40 -4.38 12.27
N TRP A 127 7.32 -3.90 11.70
CA TRP A 127 6.79 -2.56 11.95
C TRP A 127 5.27 -2.60 12.07
N PRO A 128 4.73 -2.61 13.29
CA PRO A 128 3.29 -2.71 13.52
C PRO A 128 2.53 -1.55 12.89
N ILE A 129 1.31 -1.83 12.46
CA ILE A 129 0.32 -0.80 12.16
C ILE A 129 -0.71 -0.73 13.29
N TYR A 130 -1.16 0.46 13.61
CA TYR A 130 -2.24 0.70 14.56
C TYR A 130 -3.49 1.08 13.78
N LEU A 131 -4.64 0.64 14.28
CA LEU A 131 -5.95 0.84 13.68
C LEU A 131 -6.95 1.18 14.77
N GLU A 132 -7.80 2.21 14.54
CA GLU A 132 -8.89 2.56 15.46
C GLU A 132 -10.23 2.02 14.94
N PRO A 133 -10.68 0.85 15.45
CA PRO A 133 -11.84 0.15 14.89
C PRO A 133 -13.19 0.76 15.30
N SER A 134 -13.25 1.59 16.35
CA SER A 134 -14.49 2.24 16.76
C SER A 134 -14.89 3.39 15.84
N GLY A 135 -13.95 3.93 15.05
CA GLY A 135 -14.11 5.11 14.22
C GLY A 135 -14.11 6.42 15.01
N LYS A 136 -13.87 6.36 16.33
CA LYS A 136 -13.76 7.54 17.20
C LYS A 136 -12.36 8.12 17.12
N GLU A 137 -12.28 9.43 16.89
CA GLU A 137 -11.02 10.14 16.79
C GLU A 137 -10.22 10.11 18.10
N GLY A 138 -8.90 10.00 18.00
CA GLY A 138 -7.99 10.11 19.15
C GLY A 138 -7.92 8.90 20.09
N MET A 139 -8.71 7.84 19.87
CA MET A 139 -8.70 6.64 20.71
C MET A 139 -7.41 5.81 20.52
N LYS A 140 -7.03 5.04 21.55
CA LYS A 140 -5.78 4.26 21.58
C LYS A 140 -5.61 3.30 20.40
N GLY A 141 -6.70 2.77 19.85
CA GLY A 141 -6.67 1.79 18.77
C GLY A 141 -6.09 0.43 19.17
N ILE A 142 -5.93 -0.42 18.17
CA ILE A 142 -5.36 -1.76 18.29
C ILE A 142 -4.05 -1.85 17.52
N LYS A 143 -3.08 -2.59 18.05
CA LYS A 143 -1.83 -2.92 17.39
C LYS A 143 -2.01 -4.14 16.51
N VAL A 144 -1.56 -4.08 15.27
CA VAL A 144 -1.58 -5.20 14.32
C VAL A 144 -0.16 -5.48 13.83
N ASP A 145 0.32 -6.68 14.16
CA ASP A 145 1.60 -7.19 13.67
C ASP A 145 1.36 -8.07 12.44
N LEU A 146 2.12 -7.84 11.36
CA LEU A 146 2.04 -8.56 10.10
C LEU A 146 3.40 -9.17 9.77
N LYS A 147 3.42 -10.47 9.51
CA LYS A 147 4.59 -11.16 8.98
C LYS A 147 4.58 -11.14 7.44
N PRO A 148 5.72 -11.40 6.77
CA PRO A 148 5.75 -11.46 5.30
C PRO A 148 4.66 -12.38 4.73
N GLY A 149 3.84 -11.82 3.83
CA GLY A 149 2.68 -12.48 3.24
C GLY A 149 1.36 -12.28 3.99
N ASP A 150 1.37 -11.72 5.21
CA ASP A 150 0.16 -11.33 5.92
C ASP A 150 -0.40 -10.00 5.37
N MET A 151 -1.72 -9.88 5.38
CA MET A 151 -2.41 -8.70 4.89
C MET A 151 -3.48 -8.23 5.89
N LEU A 152 -3.45 -6.97 6.26
CA LEU A 152 -4.56 -6.28 6.92
C LEU A 152 -5.44 -5.65 5.85
N VAL A 153 -6.74 -5.92 5.91
CA VAL A 153 -7.77 -5.28 5.07
C VAL A 153 -8.64 -4.41 5.98
N TYR A 154 -8.88 -3.17 5.60
CA TYR A 154 -9.64 -2.24 6.43
C TYR A 154 -10.39 -1.20 5.57
N ARG A 155 -11.40 -0.54 6.17
CA ARG A 155 -12.10 0.58 5.55
C ARG A 155 -11.30 1.86 5.73
N GLY A 156 -10.45 2.19 4.77
CA GLY A 156 -9.47 3.26 4.88
C GLY A 156 -10.09 4.64 5.11
N CYS A 157 -11.22 4.93 4.47
CA CYS A 157 -11.93 6.21 4.65
C CYS A 157 -12.65 6.35 6.01
N GLU A 158 -12.88 5.22 6.71
CA GLU A 158 -13.64 5.22 7.96
C GLU A 158 -12.77 5.12 9.21
N LEU A 159 -11.68 4.35 9.12
CA LEU A 159 -10.84 4.00 10.26
C LEU A 159 -9.53 4.77 10.23
N GLU A 160 -9.23 5.46 11.33
CA GLU A 160 -7.90 6.03 11.52
C GLU A 160 -6.87 4.92 11.65
N HIS A 161 -5.72 5.13 11.02
CA HIS A 161 -4.60 4.21 11.09
C HIS A 161 -3.29 4.96 11.06
N TRP A 162 -2.25 4.35 11.67
CA TRP A 162 -0.92 4.97 11.83
C TRP A 162 0.15 3.93 12.13
N ARG A 163 1.38 4.36 12.01
CA ARG A 163 2.55 3.64 12.50
C ARG A 163 3.42 4.59 13.30
N GLU A 164 3.89 4.13 14.45
CA GLU A 164 4.83 4.89 15.25
C GLU A 164 6.22 4.89 14.60
N LYS A 165 7.14 5.70 15.14
CA LYS A 165 8.49 5.84 14.59
C LYS A 165 9.17 4.47 14.39
N PHE A 166 9.57 4.19 13.16
CA PHE A 166 10.23 2.94 12.81
C PHE A 166 11.63 2.86 13.43
N LYS A 167 11.89 1.78 14.15
CA LYS A 167 13.17 1.54 14.84
C LYS A 167 14.08 0.57 14.11
N GLY A 168 13.53 -0.23 13.19
CA GLY A 168 14.25 -1.20 12.38
C GLY A 168 15.09 -0.55 11.29
N LYS A 169 15.78 -1.36 10.51
CA LYS A 169 16.62 -0.93 9.39
C LYS A 169 15.80 -0.68 8.14
N GLU A 170 14.97 -1.64 7.75
CA GLU A 170 14.20 -1.64 6.52
C GLU A 170 12.87 -2.39 6.70
N CYS A 171 11.79 -1.87 6.13
CA CYS A 171 10.49 -2.54 6.09
C CYS A 171 9.84 -2.33 4.74
N ILE A 172 9.51 -3.42 4.03
CA ILE A 172 8.95 -3.39 2.68
C ILE A 172 7.45 -3.67 2.74
N GLN A 173 6.65 -2.71 2.31
CA GLN A 173 5.20 -2.78 2.36
C GLN A 173 4.60 -2.50 0.99
N VAL A 174 3.49 -3.16 0.70
CA VAL A 174 2.61 -2.82 -0.42
C VAL A 174 1.19 -2.56 0.08
N PHE A 175 0.56 -1.56 -0.49
CA PHE A 175 -0.82 -1.16 -0.25
C PHE A 175 -1.61 -1.44 -1.52
N LEU A 176 -2.71 -2.19 -1.39
CA LEU A 176 -3.61 -2.51 -2.48
C LEU A 176 -4.94 -1.82 -2.20
N HIS A 177 -5.37 -0.94 -3.08
CA HIS A 177 -6.53 -0.10 -2.87
C HIS A 177 -7.66 -0.45 -3.82
N TYR A 178 -8.87 -0.53 -3.26
CA TYR A 178 -10.07 -0.89 -4.00
C TYR A 178 -11.24 0.00 -3.58
N ASN A 179 -12.25 0.07 -4.46
CA ASN A 179 -13.58 0.59 -4.12
C ASN A 179 -14.61 -0.53 -4.10
N ASN A 180 -15.56 -0.48 -3.17
CA ASN A 180 -16.71 -1.36 -3.20
C ASN A 180 -17.60 -0.99 -4.39
N ARG A 181 -17.97 -1.94 -5.23
CA ARG A 181 -18.78 -1.72 -6.45
C ARG A 181 -20.14 -1.06 -6.17
N LYS A 182 -20.64 -1.17 -4.93
CA LYS A 182 -21.92 -0.55 -4.51
C LYS A 182 -21.76 0.91 -4.10
N THR A 183 -20.55 1.40 -3.92
CA THR A 183 -20.31 2.79 -3.50
C THR A 183 -20.49 3.73 -4.69
N LYS A 184 -21.22 4.83 -4.49
CA LYS A 184 -21.42 5.86 -5.52
C LYS A 184 -20.06 6.39 -6.01
N GLY A 185 -19.87 6.47 -7.33
CA GLY A 185 -18.62 6.92 -7.95
C GLY A 185 -17.52 5.86 -8.03
N ALA A 186 -17.70 4.66 -7.46
CA ALA A 186 -16.68 3.60 -7.48
C ALA A 186 -16.30 3.15 -8.90
N LYS A 187 -17.28 3.06 -9.80
CA LYS A 187 -17.05 2.68 -11.20
C LYS A 187 -16.21 3.74 -11.93
N ASP A 188 -16.49 5.01 -11.71
CA ASP A 188 -15.75 6.13 -12.33
C ASP A 188 -14.34 6.28 -11.77
N ASN A 189 -14.12 5.75 -10.55
CA ASN A 189 -12.82 5.74 -9.89
C ASN A 189 -12.00 4.46 -10.16
N MET A 190 -12.49 3.55 -11.00
CA MET A 190 -11.76 2.34 -11.36
C MET A 190 -10.38 2.69 -11.93
N PHE A 191 -9.35 1.95 -11.50
CA PHE A 191 -7.94 2.20 -11.81
C PHE A 191 -7.42 3.58 -11.36
N ASP A 192 -8.04 4.18 -10.33
CA ASP A 192 -7.76 5.55 -9.87
C ASP A 192 -7.92 6.58 -11.01
N LYS A 193 -8.96 6.40 -11.83
CA LYS A 193 -9.31 7.18 -13.05
C LYS A 193 -8.31 7.01 -14.21
N ARG A 194 -7.37 6.09 -14.15
CA ARG A 194 -6.50 5.74 -15.29
C ARG A 194 -7.25 4.87 -16.32
N LEU A 195 -6.67 4.73 -17.51
CA LEU A 195 -7.25 3.89 -18.56
C LEU A 195 -7.26 2.41 -18.17
N HIS A 196 -6.15 1.93 -17.57
CA HIS A 196 -5.98 0.58 -17.05
C HIS A 196 -4.92 0.54 -15.95
N LEU A 197 -4.76 -0.59 -15.32
CA LEU A 197 -3.69 -0.84 -14.34
C LEU A 197 -2.30 -0.75 -15.01
N GLY A 198 -1.26 -0.49 -14.22
CA GLY A 198 0.13 -0.37 -14.68
C GLY A 198 0.49 1.01 -15.26
N LEU A 199 -0.47 1.89 -15.50
CA LEU A 199 -0.20 3.24 -15.97
C LEU A 199 0.17 4.17 -14.82
N PRO A 200 1.06 5.14 -15.02
CA PRO A 200 1.38 6.15 -14.02
C PRO A 200 0.21 7.12 -13.77
N SER A 201 0.29 7.88 -12.67
CA SER A 201 -0.80 8.71 -12.16
C SER A 201 -1.28 9.82 -13.09
N TRP A 202 -0.48 10.23 -14.04
CA TRP A 202 -0.85 11.30 -15.01
C TRP A 202 -1.66 10.82 -16.21
N PHE A 203 -1.77 9.50 -16.45
CA PHE A 203 -2.66 8.93 -17.46
C PHE A 203 -4.10 8.81 -16.94
N LYS A 204 -4.64 9.88 -16.35
CA LYS A 204 -6.04 9.95 -15.94
C LYS A 204 -6.95 10.34 -17.10
N ARG A 205 -8.19 9.82 -17.05
CA ARG A 205 -9.28 10.21 -17.94
C ARG A 205 -9.83 11.57 -17.58
#